data_fe021f41af389f9d80731ab17cc5c886
#
_entry.id   fe021f41af389f9d80731ab17cc5c886
#
_cell.length_a   1.000
_cell.length_b   1.000
_cell.length_c   1.000
_cell.angle_alpha   90.00
_cell.angle_beta   90.00
_cell.angle_gamma   90.00
#
_symmetry.space_group_name_H-M   'P 1'
#
loop_
_entity.id
_entity.type
_entity.pdbx_description
1 polymer ?
#
loop_
_entity_poly.entity_id
_entity_poly.type
_entity_poly.pdbx_seq_one_letter_code
_entity_poly.pdbx_strand_id
1 'polypeptide(L)'
;MKYTMYFAGLIACFFSIVAAQAQESKFLNSPVRKLQLAEFAIANLYVDEVNEGKLVEEAIVKMLGQLDPHSTYSDPEEVKRMNEPLQGNFEGIGIQFNMAEDTLLVIQPVSGGPSEKVGILAGDRIVMVEDTLIAGVKMSTEDIMRRLRGPKDSKVNLKILRRGVKELLPFTVKRDKIPVYSLDASYMIKDKIGYIRINRFAATTHEEFKKALTGLQKKGMKDLILDLQGNGGGYLNAAIDIANEFLGKKELIVYTEGRRNPRSEFFAKGTGEFQNGRLMVLVDEFSASASEIVTGAVQDWDRGVVVGRRSFGKGLVQRPIDLPDGSMIRLTVARYYTPAGRCIQKPYESIEKYNEDLIDRYNKGEMMSEDSIHFPDSLKFKTHRLARTVYGGGGIMPDYFVPIDTTLYTKYHRQLRDKGALMKAHFHFIDAHRKEWLGKYKTFNEFYKRFEVTPDMLAQLVATGKEMGVEYNEEEYQKALPLLRLQMKALIARDLWDMNEYYHVINDANESIRKALELLEQPDFEGLLLKKR
;
A
#
# COMPACT_ATOMS: atom_id res chain seq x y z
N MET A 1 -35.06 32.24 61.55
CA MET A 1 -33.96 32.08 60.61
C MET A 1 -33.04 30.87 60.84
N LYS A 2 -32.81 30.38 62.07
CA LYS A 2 -31.92 29.19 62.26
C LYS A 2 -32.54 27.85 61.82
N TYR A 3 -33.82 27.63 61.92
CA TYR A 3 -34.45 26.36 61.52
C TYR A 3 -34.63 26.18 60.02
N THR A 4 -34.70 27.24 59.23
CA THR A 4 -34.78 27.20 57.77
C THR A 4 -33.45 26.79 57.11
N MET A 5 -32.31 27.11 57.72
CA MET A 5 -31.00 26.70 57.23
C MET A 5 -30.68 25.19 57.42
N TYR A 6 -31.16 24.61 58.53
CA TYR A 6 -31.03 23.18 58.82
C TYR A 6 -31.87 22.31 57.84
N PHE A 7 -33.06 22.80 57.48
CA PHE A 7 -33.96 22.10 56.59
C PHE A 7 -33.46 22.13 55.14
N ALA A 8 -32.85 23.23 54.69
CA ALA A 8 -32.24 23.35 53.40
C ALA A 8 -30.96 22.46 53.26
N GLY A 9 -30.18 22.34 54.36
CA GLY A 9 -29.00 21.46 54.39
C GLY A 9 -29.39 19.97 54.33
N LEU A 10 -30.45 19.56 55.02
CA LEU A 10 -30.96 18.19 54.99
C LEU A 10 -31.51 17.80 53.61
N ILE A 11 -32.23 18.71 52.94
CA ILE A 11 -32.74 18.50 51.58
C ILE A 11 -31.57 18.39 50.57
N ALA A 12 -30.55 19.23 50.70
CA ALA A 12 -29.36 19.17 49.81
C ALA A 12 -28.56 17.87 50.02
N CYS A 13 -28.41 17.38 51.27
CA CYS A 13 -27.79 16.08 51.53
C CYS A 13 -28.64 14.91 50.99
N PHE A 14 -29.97 14.97 51.10
CA PHE A 14 -30.83 13.93 50.56
C PHE A 14 -30.79 13.88 49.04
N PHE A 15 -30.76 15.02 48.35
CA PHE A 15 -30.58 15.09 46.90
C PHE A 15 -29.21 14.59 46.44
N SER A 16 -28.16 14.87 47.20
CA SER A 16 -26.82 14.34 46.89
C SER A 16 -26.73 12.82 47.10
N ILE A 17 -27.36 12.26 48.10
CA ILE A 17 -27.41 10.82 48.34
C ILE A 17 -28.24 10.11 47.25
N VAL A 18 -29.41 10.65 46.90
CA VAL A 18 -30.27 10.11 45.83
C VAL A 18 -29.58 10.23 44.48
N ALA A 19 -28.87 11.32 44.21
CA ALA A 19 -28.07 11.48 42.99
C ALA A 19 -26.88 10.49 42.94
N ALA A 20 -26.20 10.27 44.06
CA ALA A 20 -25.11 9.27 44.16
C ALA A 20 -25.64 7.84 43.97
N GLN A 21 -26.78 7.49 44.62
CA GLN A 21 -27.41 6.17 44.42
C GLN A 21 -27.94 5.97 42.99
N ALA A 22 -28.49 7.01 42.36
CA ALA A 22 -28.93 6.96 40.97
C ALA A 22 -27.73 6.82 39.99
N GLN A 23 -26.62 7.44 40.32
CA GLN A 23 -25.37 7.31 39.54
C GLN A 23 -24.72 5.93 39.71
N GLU A 24 -24.74 5.39 40.93
CA GLU A 24 -24.29 4.04 41.26
C GLU A 24 -25.17 2.97 40.61
N SER A 25 -26.49 3.12 40.62
CA SER A 25 -27.42 2.21 39.94
C SER A 25 -27.27 2.24 38.41
N LYS A 26 -27.00 3.41 37.81
CA LYS A 26 -26.70 3.56 36.40
C LYS A 26 -25.35 2.89 36.04
N PHE A 27 -24.37 2.97 36.92
CA PHE A 27 -23.08 2.32 36.74
C PHE A 27 -23.20 0.79 36.85
N LEU A 28 -23.90 0.28 37.87
CA LEU A 28 -24.12 -1.16 38.08
C LEU A 28 -24.90 -1.81 36.93
N ASN A 29 -25.81 -1.10 36.29
CA ASN A 29 -26.59 -1.56 35.14
C ASN A 29 -25.98 -1.14 33.79
N SER A 30 -24.78 -0.61 33.76
CA SER A 30 -24.15 -0.19 32.52
C SER A 30 -23.71 -1.40 31.66
N PRO A 31 -23.74 -1.29 30.29
CA PRO A 31 -23.23 -2.33 29.42
C PRO A 31 -21.76 -2.68 29.70
N VAL A 32 -20.95 -1.71 30.13
CA VAL A 32 -19.55 -1.92 30.52
C VAL A 32 -19.45 -2.86 31.71
N ARG A 33 -20.26 -2.64 32.76
CA ARG A 33 -20.28 -3.49 33.95
C ARG A 33 -20.76 -4.91 33.64
N LYS A 34 -21.73 -5.04 32.74
CA LYS A 34 -22.21 -6.34 32.28
C LYS A 34 -21.09 -7.15 31.63
N LEU A 35 -20.27 -6.48 30.76
CA LEU A 35 -19.14 -7.12 30.10
C LEU A 35 -18.07 -7.57 31.10
N GLN A 36 -17.72 -6.69 32.06
CA GLN A 36 -16.76 -7.01 33.13
C GLN A 36 -17.20 -8.20 33.99
N LEU A 37 -18.49 -8.25 34.37
CA LEU A 37 -19.03 -9.37 35.16
C LEU A 37 -19.05 -10.68 34.39
N ALA A 38 -19.33 -10.63 33.08
CA ALA A 38 -19.31 -11.81 32.24
C ALA A 38 -17.89 -12.37 32.09
N GLU A 39 -16.92 -11.49 31.83
CA GLU A 39 -15.50 -11.86 31.74
C GLU A 39 -15.00 -12.45 33.06
N PHE A 40 -15.24 -11.77 34.20
CA PHE A 40 -14.89 -12.26 35.54
C PHE A 40 -15.53 -13.65 35.85
N ALA A 41 -16.81 -13.83 35.53
CA ALA A 41 -17.48 -15.11 35.75
C ALA A 41 -16.90 -16.24 34.90
N ILE A 42 -16.57 -15.98 33.64
CA ILE A 42 -15.94 -16.96 32.75
C ILE A 42 -14.54 -17.31 33.26
N ALA A 43 -13.71 -16.34 33.58
CA ALA A 43 -12.34 -16.54 34.03
C ALA A 43 -12.25 -17.32 35.36
N ASN A 44 -13.23 -17.15 36.27
CA ASN A 44 -13.15 -17.69 37.62
C ASN A 44 -14.09 -18.88 37.90
N LEU A 45 -15.14 -19.08 37.10
CA LEU A 45 -16.18 -20.09 37.39
C LEU A 45 -16.32 -21.14 36.28
N TYR A 46 -15.66 -20.97 35.15
CA TYR A 46 -15.71 -21.96 34.08
C TYR A 46 -15.01 -23.27 34.53
N VAL A 47 -15.48 -24.41 34.03
CA VAL A 47 -15.04 -25.74 34.46
C VAL A 47 -13.60 -26.05 34.13
N ASP A 48 -13.07 -25.50 33.04
CA ASP A 48 -11.69 -25.68 32.59
C ASP A 48 -10.90 -24.37 32.68
N GLU A 49 -9.56 -24.45 32.59
CA GLU A 49 -8.69 -23.27 32.54
C GLU A 49 -8.94 -22.44 31.28
N VAL A 50 -9.10 -21.14 31.44
CA VAL A 50 -9.38 -20.17 30.37
C VAL A 50 -8.16 -19.29 30.13
N ASN A 51 -7.77 -19.13 28.87
CA ASN A 51 -6.83 -18.10 28.48
C ASN A 51 -7.58 -16.75 28.40
N GLU A 52 -7.55 -16.00 29.50
CA GLU A 52 -8.27 -14.74 29.69
C GLU A 52 -7.87 -13.69 28.64
N GLY A 53 -6.56 -13.55 28.34
CA GLY A 53 -6.06 -12.62 27.35
C GLY A 53 -6.68 -12.87 25.96
N LYS A 54 -6.64 -14.13 25.51
CA LYS A 54 -7.23 -14.51 24.23
C LYS A 54 -8.75 -14.30 24.19
N LEU A 55 -9.43 -14.58 25.30
CA LEU A 55 -10.87 -14.35 25.41
C LEU A 55 -11.24 -12.88 25.24
N VAL A 56 -10.49 -11.99 25.89
CA VAL A 56 -10.69 -10.52 25.81
C VAL A 56 -10.38 -10.02 24.39
N GLU A 57 -9.30 -10.48 23.78
CA GLU A 57 -8.97 -10.15 22.38
C GLU A 57 -10.08 -10.54 21.40
N GLU A 58 -10.58 -11.78 21.49
CA GLU A 58 -11.69 -12.25 20.65
C GLU A 58 -12.97 -11.44 20.87
N ALA A 59 -13.26 -11.03 22.11
CA ALA A 59 -14.39 -10.16 22.41
C ALA A 59 -14.23 -8.78 21.77
N ILE A 60 -13.04 -8.16 21.84
CA ILE A 60 -12.73 -6.88 21.19
C ILE A 60 -12.91 -7.00 19.67
N VAL A 61 -12.35 -8.03 19.04
CA VAL A 61 -12.48 -8.28 17.60
C VAL A 61 -13.97 -8.40 17.20
N LYS A 62 -14.77 -9.13 17.99
CA LYS A 62 -16.21 -9.28 17.71
C LYS A 62 -16.98 -7.97 17.88
N MET A 63 -16.65 -7.14 18.86
CA MET A 63 -17.26 -5.81 19.03
C MET A 63 -16.93 -4.89 17.85
N LEU A 64 -15.67 -4.85 17.42
CA LEU A 64 -15.24 -4.01 16.29
C LEU A 64 -15.88 -4.46 14.98
N GLY A 65 -16.00 -5.76 14.77
CA GLY A 65 -16.67 -6.33 13.58
C GLY A 65 -18.15 -6.00 13.44
N GLN A 66 -18.81 -5.42 14.47
CA GLN A 66 -20.17 -4.90 14.39
C GLN A 66 -20.25 -3.43 13.90
N LEU A 67 -19.10 -2.77 13.70
CA LEU A 67 -19.08 -1.33 13.38
C LEU A 67 -18.90 -1.11 11.87
N ASP A 68 -17.76 -1.50 11.35
CA ASP A 68 -17.37 -1.33 9.94
C ASP A 68 -16.19 -2.24 9.60
N PRO A 69 -15.88 -2.44 8.30
CA PRO A 69 -14.79 -3.35 7.87
C PRO A 69 -13.37 -2.85 8.19
N HIS A 70 -13.21 -1.62 8.66
CA HIS A 70 -11.91 -0.98 8.88
C HIS A 70 -11.56 -0.75 10.35
N SER A 71 -12.55 -0.90 11.24
CA SER A 71 -12.32 -0.91 12.68
C SER A 71 -11.78 -2.27 13.09
N THR A 72 -10.48 -2.32 13.47
CA THR A 72 -9.76 -3.57 13.69
C THR A 72 -8.97 -3.54 14.98
N TYR A 73 -8.74 -4.71 15.56
CA TYR A 73 -7.76 -4.97 16.59
C TYR A 73 -6.48 -5.53 15.95
N SER A 74 -5.33 -5.19 16.50
CA SER A 74 -4.04 -5.74 16.12
C SER A 74 -3.22 -6.05 17.35
N ASP A 75 -2.63 -7.23 17.41
CA ASP A 75 -1.70 -7.61 18.45
C ASP A 75 -0.39 -6.80 18.36
N PRO A 76 0.50 -6.85 19.38
CA PRO A 76 1.73 -6.04 19.39
C PRO A 76 2.68 -6.31 18.22
N GLU A 77 2.76 -7.56 17.73
CA GLU A 77 3.61 -7.91 16.59
C GLU A 77 3.01 -7.37 15.29
N GLU A 78 1.70 -7.45 15.12
CA GLU A 78 0.98 -6.86 13.98
C GLU A 78 1.11 -5.34 13.97
N VAL A 79 0.98 -4.68 15.12
CA VAL A 79 1.18 -3.22 15.26
C VAL A 79 2.55 -2.82 14.75
N LYS A 80 3.60 -3.54 15.15
CA LYS A 80 4.96 -3.29 14.68
C LYS A 80 5.08 -3.48 13.17
N ARG A 81 4.59 -4.61 12.64
CA ARG A 81 4.61 -4.93 11.19
C ARG A 81 3.90 -3.87 10.35
N MET A 82 2.79 -3.35 10.84
CA MET A 82 1.99 -2.35 10.13
C MET A 82 2.61 -0.94 10.18
N ASN A 83 3.25 -0.60 11.28
CA ASN A 83 3.80 0.74 11.50
C ASN A 83 5.16 0.93 10.79
N GLU A 84 6.02 -0.09 10.74
CA GLU A 84 7.35 0.00 10.10
C GLU A 84 7.30 0.57 8.67
N PRO A 85 6.50 0.05 7.74
CA PRO A 85 6.44 0.58 6.37
C PRO A 85 5.87 2.01 6.30
N LEU A 86 4.98 2.38 7.23
CA LEU A 86 4.40 3.71 7.30
C LEU A 86 5.34 4.73 7.93
N GLN A 87 6.22 4.29 8.85
CA GLN A 87 7.30 5.12 9.39
C GLN A 87 8.45 5.31 8.39
N GLY A 88 8.49 4.53 7.31
CA GLY A 88 9.50 4.60 6.27
C GLY A 88 10.84 3.97 6.65
N ASN A 89 10.90 3.15 7.70
CA ASN A 89 12.10 2.38 8.07
C ASN A 89 11.75 1.19 8.98
N PHE A 90 12.66 0.21 9.01
CA PHE A 90 12.67 -0.86 10.01
C PHE A 90 14.10 -1.09 10.50
N GLU A 91 14.27 -1.83 11.59
CA GLU A 91 15.59 -2.13 12.15
C GLU A 91 16.03 -3.55 11.78
N GLY A 92 17.23 -3.68 11.19
CA GLY A 92 17.73 -4.96 10.71
C GLY A 92 19.07 -4.87 9.97
N ILE A 93 19.36 -5.89 9.17
CA ILE A 93 20.64 -6.01 8.45
C ILE A 93 20.66 -5.32 7.09
N GLY A 94 19.51 -4.95 6.51
CA GLY A 94 19.44 -4.21 5.24
C GLY A 94 19.78 -5.06 4.01
N ILE A 95 18.97 -6.07 3.71
CA ILE A 95 19.01 -6.86 2.49
C ILE A 95 17.62 -6.95 1.86
N GLN A 96 17.58 -7.00 0.54
CA GLN A 96 16.46 -7.55 -0.21
C GLN A 96 16.78 -9.01 -0.47
N PHE A 97 15.85 -9.91 -0.18
CA PHE A 97 16.08 -11.34 -0.31
C PHE A 97 14.85 -12.08 -0.84
N ASN A 98 15.09 -13.30 -1.28
CA ASN A 98 14.05 -14.25 -1.60
C ASN A 98 14.41 -15.64 -1.08
N MET A 99 13.42 -16.50 -0.92
CA MET A 99 13.66 -17.91 -0.63
C MET A 99 13.84 -18.68 -1.92
N ALA A 100 14.99 -19.30 -2.10
CA ALA A 100 15.33 -20.16 -3.24
C ALA A 100 15.79 -21.51 -2.72
N GLU A 101 15.07 -22.59 -3.06
CA GLU A 101 15.40 -23.97 -2.66
C GLU A 101 15.66 -24.08 -1.15
N ASP A 102 14.69 -23.60 -0.35
CA ASP A 102 14.77 -23.59 1.12
C ASP A 102 16.00 -22.87 1.69
N THR A 103 16.50 -21.85 0.97
CA THR A 103 17.66 -21.03 1.36
C THR A 103 17.37 -19.56 1.12
N LEU A 104 17.79 -18.68 2.03
CA LEU A 104 17.70 -17.24 1.86
C LEU A 104 18.76 -16.77 0.86
N LEU A 105 18.34 -16.35 -0.32
CA LEU A 105 19.16 -15.76 -1.35
C LEU A 105 19.10 -14.22 -1.27
N VAL A 106 20.24 -13.57 -1.09
CA VAL A 106 20.37 -12.11 -1.13
C VAL A 106 20.20 -11.64 -2.57
N ILE A 107 19.13 -10.92 -2.87
CA ILE A 107 18.92 -10.28 -4.17
C ILE A 107 19.87 -9.12 -4.31
N GLN A 108 19.86 -8.22 -3.31
CA GLN A 108 20.85 -7.16 -3.16
C GLN A 108 20.88 -6.62 -1.72
N PRO A 109 22.03 -6.16 -1.21
CA PRO A 109 22.07 -5.37 -0.01
C PRO A 109 21.47 -3.97 -0.28
N VAL A 110 20.86 -3.38 0.74
CA VAL A 110 20.37 -2.00 0.67
C VAL A 110 21.55 -1.05 0.60
N SER A 111 21.53 -0.14 -0.37
CA SER A 111 22.63 0.80 -0.59
C SER A 111 22.90 1.67 0.64
N GLY A 112 24.15 1.77 1.06
CA GLY A 112 24.59 2.43 2.30
C GLY A 112 24.22 1.68 3.57
N GLY A 113 23.57 0.52 3.44
CA GLY A 113 23.08 -0.29 4.57
C GLY A 113 24.17 -1.12 5.28
N PRO A 114 23.81 -1.73 6.42
CA PRO A 114 24.76 -2.52 7.24
C PRO A 114 25.38 -3.70 6.48
N SER A 115 24.59 -4.44 5.71
CA SER A 115 25.05 -5.61 4.96
C SER A 115 26.03 -5.24 3.83
N GLU A 116 25.78 -4.14 3.12
CA GLU A 116 26.70 -3.64 2.09
C GLU A 116 28.05 -3.24 2.70
N LYS A 117 28.03 -2.54 3.85
CA LYS A 117 29.24 -2.08 4.54
C LYS A 117 30.16 -3.21 4.98
N VAL A 118 29.64 -4.38 5.29
CA VAL A 118 30.44 -5.56 5.66
C VAL A 118 30.81 -6.44 4.45
N GLY A 119 30.36 -6.10 3.23
CA GLY A 119 30.72 -6.80 2.00
C GLY A 119 29.83 -8.00 1.67
N ILE A 120 28.60 -8.06 2.14
CA ILE A 120 27.58 -8.98 1.64
C ILE A 120 27.19 -8.55 0.24
N LEU A 121 27.08 -9.49 -0.67
CA LEU A 121 26.85 -9.25 -2.10
C LEU A 121 25.53 -9.86 -2.57
N ALA A 122 25.04 -9.35 -3.69
CA ALA A 122 23.96 -9.99 -4.41
C ALA A 122 24.36 -11.40 -4.88
N GLY A 123 23.48 -12.38 -4.70
CA GLY A 123 23.76 -13.79 -4.97
C GLY A 123 24.30 -14.58 -3.78
N ASP A 124 24.62 -13.94 -2.66
CA ASP A 124 25.00 -14.61 -1.43
C ASP A 124 23.81 -15.38 -0.85
N ARG A 125 24.07 -16.55 -0.26
CA ARG A 125 23.08 -17.36 0.43
C ARG A 125 23.37 -17.38 1.91
N ILE A 126 22.46 -16.87 2.73
CA ILE A 126 22.59 -16.92 4.19
C ILE A 126 22.17 -18.32 4.64
N VAL A 127 23.13 -19.04 5.21
CA VAL A 127 22.97 -20.44 5.64
C VAL A 127 22.70 -20.54 7.14
N MET A 128 23.37 -19.69 7.93
CA MET A 128 23.20 -19.65 9.39
C MET A 128 23.04 -18.23 9.89
N VAL A 129 22.21 -18.07 10.92
CA VAL A 129 22.08 -16.83 11.71
C VAL A 129 22.39 -17.18 13.16
N GLU A 130 23.39 -16.54 13.74
CA GLU A 130 24.03 -16.96 14.98
C GLU A 130 24.42 -18.46 14.89
N ASP A 131 24.05 -19.27 15.84
CA ASP A 131 24.30 -20.71 15.86
C ASP A 131 23.18 -21.53 15.22
N THR A 132 22.19 -20.86 14.60
CA THR A 132 21.02 -21.55 14.03
C THR A 132 21.16 -21.73 12.52
N LEU A 133 21.09 -22.98 12.05
CA LEU A 133 20.96 -23.32 10.64
C LEU A 133 19.58 -22.89 10.16
N ILE A 134 19.53 -22.11 9.07
CA ILE A 134 18.27 -21.62 8.47
C ILE A 134 18.02 -22.16 7.05
N ALA A 135 19.03 -22.71 6.41
CA ALA A 135 18.95 -23.27 5.06
C ALA A 135 18.70 -24.78 5.08
N GLY A 136 17.83 -25.30 4.22
CA GLY A 136 17.54 -26.74 4.08
C GLY A 136 16.73 -27.34 5.23
N VAL A 137 16.14 -26.54 6.11
CA VAL A 137 15.42 -26.98 7.33
C VAL A 137 13.94 -26.60 7.33
N LYS A 138 13.44 -26.06 6.20
CA LYS A 138 12.05 -25.59 6.02
C LYS A 138 11.61 -24.55 7.06
N MET A 139 12.54 -23.71 7.50
CA MET A 139 12.25 -22.60 8.41
C MET A 139 11.33 -21.58 7.70
N SER A 140 10.33 -21.08 8.40
CA SER A 140 9.44 -20.07 7.83
C SER A 140 10.19 -18.76 7.54
N THR A 141 9.80 -18.06 6.49
CA THR A 141 10.37 -16.74 6.15
C THR A 141 10.22 -15.75 7.32
N GLU A 142 9.14 -15.85 8.09
CA GLU A 142 8.89 -15.02 9.25
C GLU A 142 9.90 -15.29 10.37
N ASP A 143 10.20 -16.54 10.66
CA ASP A 143 11.22 -16.93 11.65
C ASP A 143 12.62 -16.50 11.25
N ILE A 144 12.94 -16.59 9.96
CA ILE A 144 14.21 -16.09 9.40
C ILE A 144 14.29 -14.58 9.57
N MET A 145 13.24 -13.84 9.19
CA MET A 145 13.20 -12.39 9.34
C MET A 145 13.33 -11.94 10.79
N ARG A 146 12.67 -12.63 11.73
CA ARG A 146 12.74 -12.34 13.16
C ARG A 146 14.18 -12.43 13.68
N ARG A 147 14.99 -13.37 13.18
CA ARG A 147 16.41 -13.53 13.54
C ARG A 147 17.31 -12.46 12.92
N LEU A 148 17.01 -12.04 11.69
CA LEU A 148 17.80 -11.01 10.98
C LEU A 148 17.48 -9.60 11.47
N ARG A 149 16.25 -9.34 11.90
CA ARG A 149 15.80 -8.10 12.51
C ARG A 149 16.29 -8.00 13.96
N GLY A 150 16.27 -6.81 14.51
CA GLY A 150 16.60 -6.53 15.91
C GLY A 150 16.99 -5.08 16.12
N PRO A 151 17.13 -4.66 17.39
CA PRO A 151 17.38 -3.26 17.72
C PRO A 151 18.60 -2.71 17.01
N LYS A 152 18.50 -1.42 16.61
CA LYS A 152 19.65 -0.67 16.09
C LYS A 152 20.85 -0.84 17.00
N ASP A 153 22.05 -0.89 16.41
CA ASP A 153 23.35 -1.09 17.06
C ASP A 153 23.61 -2.50 17.63
N SER A 154 22.60 -3.39 17.69
CA SER A 154 22.84 -4.80 18.02
C SER A 154 23.59 -5.51 16.89
N LYS A 155 24.34 -6.55 17.22
CA LYS A 155 25.10 -7.35 16.24
C LYS A 155 24.38 -8.65 15.94
N VAL A 156 24.59 -9.16 14.74
CA VAL A 156 24.19 -10.51 14.34
C VAL A 156 25.30 -11.15 13.51
N ASN A 157 25.60 -12.42 13.81
CA ASN A 157 26.61 -13.20 13.11
C ASN A 157 25.93 -14.06 12.03
N LEU A 158 26.47 -14.03 10.83
CA LEU A 158 25.95 -14.77 9.68
C LEU A 158 27.03 -15.68 9.11
N LYS A 159 26.62 -16.86 8.63
CA LYS A 159 27.46 -17.68 7.75
C LYS A 159 26.85 -17.73 6.37
N ILE A 160 27.61 -17.36 5.38
CA ILE A 160 27.15 -17.13 4.00
C ILE A 160 27.88 -18.07 3.05
N LEU A 161 27.09 -18.74 2.20
CA LEU A 161 27.59 -19.47 1.04
C LEU A 161 27.65 -18.52 -0.16
N ARG A 162 28.84 -18.27 -0.69
CA ARG A 162 29.07 -17.45 -1.89
C ARG A 162 29.49 -18.31 -3.05
N ARG A 163 28.87 -18.11 -4.21
CA ARG A 163 29.19 -18.88 -5.43
C ARG A 163 30.68 -18.73 -5.79
N GLY A 164 31.36 -19.87 -6.01
CA GLY A 164 32.79 -19.92 -6.31
C GLY A 164 33.71 -19.91 -5.07
N VAL A 165 33.17 -19.88 -3.87
CA VAL A 165 33.90 -20.04 -2.61
C VAL A 165 33.45 -21.34 -1.93
N LYS A 166 34.40 -22.20 -1.57
CA LYS A 166 34.10 -23.53 -1.00
C LYS A 166 33.66 -23.45 0.47
N GLU A 167 34.18 -22.49 1.20
CA GLU A 167 33.95 -22.32 2.63
C GLU A 167 32.85 -21.32 2.93
N LEU A 168 32.15 -21.51 4.06
CA LEU A 168 31.17 -20.52 4.53
C LEU A 168 31.89 -19.28 5.04
N LEU A 169 31.53 -18.14 4.50
CA LEU A 169 32.08 -16.85 4.87
C LEU A 169 31.40 -16.32 6.14
N PRO A 170 32.14 -16.01 7.23
CA PRO A 170 31.56 -15.39 8.39
C PRO A 170 31.43 -13.87 8.21
N PHE A 171 30.27 -13.32 8.61
CA PHE A 171 30.02 -11.88 8.65
C PHE A 171 29.37 -11.51 9.98
N THR A 172 29.84 -10.43 10.59
CA THR A 172 29.17 -9.79 11.73
C THR A 172 28.56 -8.49 11.25
N VAL A 173 27.23 -8.44 11.24
CA VAL A 173 26.47 -7.26 10.81
C VAL A 173 25.98 -6.50 12.02
N LYS A 174 26.29 -5.20 12.11
CA LYS A 174 25.72 -4.29 13.10
C LYS A 174 24.42 -3.75 12.54
N ARG A 175 23.27 -4.11 13.15
CA ARG A 175 21.94 -3.69 12.68
C ARG A 175 21.78 -2.17 12.73
N ASP A 176 21.02 -1.64 11.81
CA ASP A 176 20.70 -0.20 11.73
C ASP A 176 19.27 0.01 11.23
N LYS A 177 18.83 1.26 11.19
CA LYS A 177 17.59 1.65 10.53
C LYS A 177 17.74 1.51 9.03
N ILE A 178 16.89 0.69 8.44
CA ILE A 178 16.86 0.39 7.00
C ILE A 178 15.70 1.18 6.37
N PRO A 179 15.96 2.07 5.40
CA PRO A 179 14.90 2.82 4.76
C PRO A 179 13.93 1.91 4.00
N VAL A 180 12.65 2.21 4.10
CA VAL A 180 11.58 1.62 3.30
C VAL A 180 10.97 2.74 2.46
N TYR A 181 11.36 2.80 1.20
CA TYR A 181 10.88 3.85 0.31
C TYR A 181 9.41 3.68 -0.02
N SER A 182 8.73 4.79 -0.13
CA SER A 182 7.33 4.90 -0.54
C SER A 182 7.16 5.18 -2.03
N LEU A 183 8.24 5.58 -2.70
CA LEU A 183 8.31 5.71 -4.14
C LEU A 183 8.99 4.48 -4.74
N ASP A 184 8.31 3.82 -5.67
CA ASP A 184 8.87 2.69 -6.42
C ASP A 184 9.71 3.15 -7.60
N ALA A 185 9.31 4.24 -8.26
CA ALA A 185 9.98 4.71 -9.48
C ALA A 185 9.87 6.23 -9.70
N SER A 186 10.92 6.80 -10.28
CA SER A 186 10.97 8.18 -10.72
C SER A 186 11.93 8.34 -11.91
N TYR A 187 11.40 8.57 -13.12
CA TYR A 187 12.22 8.71 -14.35
C TYR A 187 11.51 9.55 -15.41
N MET A 188 12.28 10.03 -16.40
CA MET A 188 11.71 10.64 -17.60
C MET A 188 11.18 9.53 -18.51
N ILE A 189 9.84 9.41 -18.60
CA ILE A 189 9.19 8.37 -19.42
C ILE A 189 9.20 8.73 -20.90
N LYS A 190 9.17 10.03 -21.21
CA LYS A 190 9.31 10.60 -22.56
C LYS A 190 10.00 11.95 -22.46
N ASP A 191 10.38 12.56 -23.60
CA ASP A 191 10.87 13.94 -23.58
C ASP A 191 9.87 14.87 -22.88
N LYS A 192 10.35 15.65 -21.91
CA LYS A 192 9.58 16.58 -21.06
C LYS A 192 8.48 15.99 -20.19
N ILE A 193 8.28 14.66 -20.19
CA ILE A 193 7.28 13.98 -19.37
C ILE A 193 7.98 13.15 -18.30
N GLY A 194 7.74 13.50 -17.03
CA GLY A 194 8.19 12.74 -15.87
C GLY A 194 7.14 11.74 -15.42
N TYR A 195 7.62 10.65 -14.85
CA TYR A 195 6.79 9.62 -14.21
C TYR A 195 7.26 9.44 -12.77
N ILE A 196 6.31 9.47 -11.83
CA ILE A 196 6.55 9.16 -10.41
C ILE A 196 5.49 8.15 -9.96
N ARG A 197 5.92 7.03 -9.36
CA ARG A 197 5.03 6.04 -8.75
C ARG A 197 5.16 6.06 -7.24
N ILE A 198 4.04 6.25 -6.57
CA ILE A 198 3.92 6.16 -5.11
C ILE A 198 3.17 4.87 -4.77
N ASN A 199 3.79 3.97 -4.00
CA ASN A 199 3.19 2.69 -3.61
C ASN A 199 2.41 2.77 -2.29
N ARG A 200 2.74 3.75 -1.42
CA ARG A 200 2.06 4.02 -0.15
C ARG A 200 2.29 5.46 0.30
N PHE A 201 1.48 5.93 1.24
CA PHE A 201 1.67 7.24 1.87
C PHE A 201 2.29 7.06 3.25
N ALA A 202 3.63 7.03 3.31
CA ALA A 202 4.45 6.94 4.51
C ALA A 202 4.82 8.32 5.06
N ALA A 203 5.42 8.39 6.23
CA ALA A 203 5.91 9.64 6.81
C ALA A 203 6.99 10.33 5.95
N THR A 204 7.73 9.56 5.18
CA THR A 204 8.83 10.03 4.30
C THR A 204 8.38 10.37 2.89
N THR A 205 7.13 10.06 2.50
CA THR A 205 6.65 10.16 1.11
C THR A 205 6.81 11.56 0.52
N HIS A 206 6.49 12.60 1.26
CA HIS A 206 6.57 13.96 0.76
C HIS A 206 8.03 14.37 0.45
N GLU A 207 8.96 14.03 1.33
CA GLU A 207 10.39 14.30 1.12
C GLU A 207 10.93 13.53 -0.09
N GLU A 208 10.60 12.23 -0.20
CA GLU A 208 10.96 11.40 -1.35
C GLU A 208 10.39 11.97 -2.66
N PHE A 209 9.11 12.36 -2.64
CA PHE A 209 8.43 12.95 -3.80
C PHE A 209 9.09 14.26 -4.25
N LYS A 210 9.37 15.18 -3.33
CA LYS A 210 10.04 16.46 -3.65
C LYS A 210 11.42 16.23 -4.26
N LYS A 211 12.19 15.30 -3.70
CA LYS A 211 13.50 14.93 -4.26
C LYS A 211 13.36 14.39 -5.69
N ALA A 212 12.39 13.51 -5.93
CA ALA A 212 12.09 12.96 -7.24
C ALA A 212 11.65 14.05 -8.22
N LEU A 213 10.70 14.89 -7.82
CA LEU A 213 10.16 15.99 -8.61
C LEU A 213 11.26 16.96 -9.04
N THR A 214 12.07 17.46 -8.09
CA THR A 214 13.22 18.33 -8.36
C THR A 214 14.23 17.66 -9.30
N GLY A 215 14.48 16.36 -9.13
CA GLY A 215 15.37 15.57 -10.01
C GLY A 215 14.88 15.52 -11.46
N LEU A 216 13.56 15.34 -11.65
CA LEU A 216 12.93 15.34 -12.97
C LEU A 216 12.88 16.74 -13.61
N GLN A 217 12.60 17.78 -12.82
CA GLN A 217 12.61 19.18 -13.29
C GLN A 217 14.01 19.58 -13.80
N LYS A 218 15.08 19.17 -13.10
CA LYS A 218 16.47 19.39 -13.58
C LYS A 218 16.76 18.68 -14.91
N LYS A 219 16.04 17.59 -15.23
CA LYS A 219 16.12 16.89 -16.51
C LYS A 219 15.20 17.49 -17.59
N GLY A 220 14.54 18.61 -17.31
CA GLY A 220 13.68 19.33 -18.24
C GLY A 220 12.22 18.89 -18.24
N MET A 221 11.74 18.20 -17.20
CA MET A 221 10.35 17.82 -17.06
C MET A 221 9.43 19.05 -17.05
N LYS A 222 8.34 18.97 -17.81
CA LYS A 222 7.24 19.95 -17.82
C LYS A 222 5.91 19.35 -17.43
N ASP A 223 5.68 18.09 -17.77
CA ASP A 223 4.46 17.33 -17.54
C ASP A 223 4.74 16.15 -16.62
N LEU A 224 3.78 15.78 -15.79
CA LEU A 224 3.94 14.71 -14.79
C LEU A 224 2.82 13.68 -14.92
N ILE A 225 3.20 12.42 -14.92
CA ILE A 225 2.34 11.29 -14.66
C ILE A 225 2.60 10.83 -13.23
N LEU A 226 1.61 11.02 -12.35
CA LEU A 226 1.61 10.51 -10.97
C LEU A 226 0.85 9.17 -10.95
N ASP A 227 1.55 8.09 -10.68
CA ASP A 227 0.97 6.76 -10.64
C ASP A 227 0.65 6.34 -9.20
N LEU A 228 -0.64 6.15 -8.92
CA LEU A 228 -1.21 5.67 -7.67
C LEU A 228 -1.89 4.30 -7.84
N GLN A 229 -1.69 3.62 -8.97
CA GLN A 229 -2.25 2.28 -9.21
C GLN A 229 -1.72 1.28 -8.17
N GLY A 230 -2.60 0.49 -7.56
CA GLY A 230 -2.27 -0.45 -6.50
C GLY A 230 -1.95 0.18 -5.15
N ASN A 231 -2.03 1.50 -4.99
CA ASN A 231 -1.71 2.20 -3.74
C ASN A 231 -2.91 2.24 -2.79
N GLY A 232 -2.91 1.39 -1.76
CA GLY A 232 -3.98 1.31 -0.74
C GLY A 232 -4.05 2.49 0.24
N GLY A 233 -3.20 3.52 0.10
CA GLY A 233 -3.20 4.71 0.95
C GLY A 233 -2.07 4.75 1.97
N GLY A 234 -2.36 5.29 3.16
CA GLY A 234 -1.42 5.49 4.25
C GLY A 234 -1.79 6.69 5.11
N TYR A 235 -0.82 7.49 5.50
CA TYR A 235 -1.05 8.66 6.36
C TYR A 235 -1.79 9.78 5.65
N LEU A 236 -2.83 10.32 6.32
CA LEU A 236 -3.59 11.48 5.87
C LEU A 236 -2.69 12.70 5.60
N ASN A 237 -1.77 13.00 6.51
CA ASN A 237 -0.89 14.15 6.38
C ASN A 237 0.01 14.03 5.14
N ALA A 238 0.51 12.83 4.83
CA ALA A 238 1.31 12.61 3.63
C ALA A 238 0.50 12.88 2.35
N ALA A 239 -0.79 12.48 2.32
CA ALA A 239 -1.68 12.79 1.20
C ALA A 239 -1.94 14.30 1.06
N ILE A 240 -2.13 15.00 2.18
CA ILE A 240 -2.31 16.45 2.22
C ILE A 240 -1.06 17.16 1.67
N ASP A 241 0.13 16.74 2.11
CA ASP A 241 1.38 17.33 1.67
C ASP A 241 1.67 17.06 0.18
N ILE A 242 1.33 15.87 -0.34
CA ILE A 242 1.42 15.57 -1.78
C ILE A 242 0.40 16.39 -2.59
N ALA A 243 -0.85 16.49 -2.14
CA ALA A 243 -1.86 17.30 -2.82
C ALA A 243 -1.47 18.79 -2.85
N ASN A 244 -0.83 19.29 -1.78
CA ASN A 244 -0.31 20.66 -1.70
C ASN A 244 0.73 20.97 -2.78
N GLU A 245 1.46 19.99 -3.30
CA GLU A 245 2.41 20.19 -4.40
C GLU A 245 1.73 20.63 -5.71
N PHE A 246 0.44 20.34 -5.86
CA PHE A 246 -0.34 20.59 -7.07
C PHE A 246 -1.32 21.75 -6.98
N LEU A 247 -1.77 22.10 -5.77
CA LEU A 247 -2.89 23.02 -5.55
C LEU A 247 -2.44 24.43 -5.16
N GLY A 248 -3.26 25.41 -5.54
CA GLY A 248 -3.05 26.82 -5.22
C GLY A 248 -3.37 27.14 -3.75
N LYS A 249 -2.88 28.29 -3.29
CA LYS A 249 -3.09 28.75 -1.90
C LYS A 249 -4.58 28.85 -1.57
N LYS A 250 -4.97 28.30 -0.41
CA LYS A 250 -6.35 28.27 0.11
C LYS A 250 -7.31 27.35 -0.68
N GLU A 251 -6.85 26.57 -1.62
CA GLU A 251 -7.67 25.51 -2.20
C GLU A 251 -7.83 24.39 -1.17
N LEU A 252 -9.09 24.00 -0.92
CA LEU A 252 -9.40 22.90 0.00
C LEU A 252 -8.86 21.59 -0.57
N ILE A 253 -8.13 20.79 0.23
CA ILE A 253 -7.63 19.49 -0.16
C ILE A 253 -8.64 18.40 0.24
N VAL A 254 -9.07 18.44 1.48
CA VAL A 254 -9.96 17.44 2.09
C VAL A 254 -10.55 18.05 3.37
N TYR A 255 -11.75 17.61 3.75
CA TYR A 255 -12.23 17.81 5.11
C TYR A 255 -12.70 16.50 5.72
N THR A 256 -12.64 16.42 7.04
CA THR A 256 -13.08 15.25 7.81
C THR A 256 -14.19 15.65 8.76
N GLU A 257 -15.18 14.77 8.94
CA GLU A 257 -16.31 15.01 9.82
C GLU A 257 -16.84 13.69 10.40
N GLY A 258 -17.20 13.69 11.68
CA GLY A 258 -17.76 12.54 12.37
C GLY A 258 -18.60 12.95 13.57
N ARG A 259 -19.36 12.01 14.11
CA ARG A 259 -20.32 12.26 15.22
C ARG A 259 -19.70 13.01 16.41
N ARG A 260 -18.46 12.69 16.78
CA ARG A 260 -17.70 13.30 17.90
C ARG A 260 -16.43 13.99 17.43
N ASN A 261 -16.23 14.09 16.13
CA ASN A 261 -15.14 14.81 15.50
C ASN A 261 -15.76 15.91 14.64
N PRO A 262 -15.71 17.17 15.07
CA PRO A 262 -16.25 18.28 14.31
C PRO A 262 -15.51 18.41 12.98
N ARG A 263 -16.14 19.05 12.02
CA ARG A 263 -15.58 19.29 10.69
C ARG A 263 -14.21 19.97 10.80
N SER A 264 -13.20 19.32 10.22
CA SER A 264 -11.82 19.79 10.14
C SER A 264 -11.40 19.89 8.69
N GLU A 265 -10.99 21.07 8.25
CA GLU A 265 -10.65 21.39 6.86
C GLU A 265 -9.15 21.54 6.68
N PHE A 266 -8.62 20.98 5.59
CA PHE A 266 -7.20 21.04 5.25
C PHE A 266 -7.03 21.74 3.90
N PHE A 267 -6.34 22.86 3.92
CA PHE A 267 -6.13 23.72 2.75
C PHE A 267 -4.70 23.66 2.24
N ALA A 268 -4.54 23.83 0.95
CA ALA A 268 -3.24 23.99 0.32
C ALA A 268 -2.59 25.32 0.74
N LYS A 269 -1.28 25.24 1.01
CA LYS A 269 -0.45 26.38 1.42
C LYS A 269 -0.03 27.26 0.24
N GLY A 270 -0.12 26.74 -0.99
CA GLY A 270 0.34 27.39 -2.21
C GLY A 270 1.86 27.44 -2.32
N THR A 271 2.56 26.52 -1.68
CA THR A 271 4.03 26.41 -1.69
C THR A 271 4.51 25.22 -2.51
N GLY A 272 3.61 24.55 -3.23
CA GLY A 272 3.92 23.38 -4.04
C GLY A 272 4.81 23.70 -5.24
N GLU A 273 5.67 22.74 -5.59
CA GLU A 273 6.65 22.90 -6.67
C GLU A 273 6.10 22.50 -8.05
N PHE A 274 4.87 21.96 -8.12
CA PHE A 274 4.22 21.57 -9.38
C PHE A 274 2.77 22.09 -9.49
N GLN A 275 2.53 23.35 -9.14
CA GLN A 275 1.22 24.00 -9.29
C GLN A 275 0.88 24.26 -10.77
N ASN A 276 1.88 24.35 -11.63
CA ASN A 276 1.77 24.54 -13.07
C ASN A 276 2.32 23.31 -13.80
N GLY A 277 1.99 23.17 -15.07
CA GLY A 277 2.33 22.01 -15.87
C GLY A 277 1.17 20.99 -15.92
N ARG A 278 1.16 20.15 -16.93
CA ARG A 278 0.09 19.18 -17.14
C ARG A 278 0.29 18.00 -16.19
N LEU A 279 -0.78 17.60 -15.50
CA LEU A 279 -0.78 16.52 -14.51
C LEU A 279 -1.75 15.43 -14.92
N MET A 280 -1.26 14.20 -15.04
CA MET A 280 -2.05 12.98 -15.12
C MET A 280 -1.94 12.22 -13.82
N VAL A 281 -3.06 11.76 -13.25
CA VAL A 281 -3.10 10.89 -12.07
C VAL A 281 -3.66 9.54 -12.49
N LEU A 282 -2.85 8.49 -12.33
CA LEU A 282 -3.28 7.14 -12.66
C LEU A 282 -3.84 6.44 -11.43
N VAL A 283 -5.01 5.84 -11.57
CA VAL A 283 -5.70 5.10 -10.51
C VAL A 283 -6.28 3.78 -11.03
N ASP A 284 -6.45 2.84 -10.12
CA ASP A 284 -7.14 1.58 -10.37
C ASP A 284 -8.05 1.20 -9.19
N GLU A 285 -8.69 0.06 -9.27
CA GLU A 285 -9.62 -0.49 -8.26
C GLU A 285 -8.97 -0.74 -6.90
N PHE A 286 -7.64 -0.72 -6.80
CA PHE A 286 -6.87 -0.87 -5.57
C PHE A 286 -6.37 0.47 -5.00
N SER A 287 -6.49 1.56 -5.78
CA SER A 287 -6.17 2.91 -5.30
C SER A 287 -7.18 3.33 -4.24
N ALA A 288 -6.75 3.51 -2.99
CA ALA A 288 -7.65 3.71 -1.85
C ALA A 288 -7.20 4.81 -0.89
N SER A 289 -8.15 5.33 -0.09
CA SER A 289 -7.86 6.20 1.06
C SER A 289 -7.03 7.43 0.70
N ALA A 290 -5.77 7.55 1.16
CA ALA A 290 -4.86 8.66 0.87
C ALA A 290 -4.67 8.91 -0.64
N SER A 291 -4.65 7.85 -1.46
CA SER A 291 -4.63 7.97 -2.92
C SER A 291 -5.88 8.67 -3.45
N GLU A 292 -7.03 8.36 -2.87
CA GLU A 292 -8.32 8.96 -3.25
C GLU A 292 -8.44 10.41 -2.78
N ILE A 293 -7.78 10.78 -1.68
CA ILE A 293 -7.68 12.17 -1.22
C ILE A 293 -6.92 13.01 -2.25
N VAL A 294 -5.73 12.56 -2.67
CA VAL A 294 -4.94 13.28 -3.69
C VAL A 294 -5.69 13.35 -5.02
N THR A 295 -6.22 12.22 -5.47
CA THR A 295 -6.96 12.13 -6.75
C THR A 295 -8.22 12.99 -6.73
N GLY A 296 -9.00 12.92 -5.65
CA GLY A 296 -10.22 13.70 -5.48
C GLY A 296 -9.94 15.21 -5.43
N ALA A 297 -8.89 15.62 -4.73
CA ALA A 297 -8.49 17.01 -4.69
C ALA A 297 -8.06 17.55 -6.07
N VAL A 298 -7.23 16.78 -6.80
CA VAL A 298 -6.82 17.13 -8.17
C VAL A 298 -8.02 17.20 -9.13
N GLN A 299 -8.94 16.24 -9.05
CA GLN A 299 -10.12 16.18 -9.91
C GLN A 299 -11.10 17.31 -9.61
N ASP A 300 -11.43 17.56 -8.34
CA ASP A 300 -12.43 18.54 -7.93
C ASP A 300 -12.00 19.99 -8.23
N TRP A 301 -10.69 20.27 -8.24
CA TRP A 301 -10.14 21.55 -8.65
C TRP A 301 -9.84 21.64 -10.15
N ASP A 302 -10.18 20.62 -10.95
CA ASP A 302 -9.83 20.59 -12.38
C ASP A 302 -8.32 20.84 -12.62
N ARG A 303 -7.47 20.41 -11.66
CA ARG A 303 -6.03 20.65 -11.70
C ARG A 303 -5.30 19.68 -12.60
N GLY A 304 -5.84 18.50 -12.81
CA GLY A 304 -5.26 17.45 -13.62
C GLY A 304 -6.31 16.47 -14.11
N VAL A 305 -5.90 15.56 -14.97
CA VAL A 305 -6.73 14.51 -15.56
C VAL A 305 -6.51 13.20 -14.83
N VAL A 306 -7.58 12.54 -14.43
CA VAL A 306 -7.56 11.23 -13.80
C VAL A 306 -7.78 10.16 -14.86
N VAL A 307 -6.88 9.18 -14.95
CA VAL A 307 -6.88 8.13 -15.97
C VAL A 307 -6.84 6.76 -15.32
N GLY A 308 -7.60 5.81 -15.84
CA GLY A 308 -7.59 4.43 -15.36
C GLY A 308 -8.97 3.87 -15.05
N ARG A 309 -9.15 3.24 -13.89
CA ARG A 309 -10.42 2.64 -13.45
C ARG A 309 -10.91 3.28 -12.16
N ARG A 310 -12.19 3.10 -11.87
CA ARG A 310 -12.82 3.57 -10.63
C ARG A 310 -12.05 3.06 -9.41
N SER A 311 -11.66 3.97 -8.51
CA SER A 311 -10.89 3.65 -7.31
C SER A 311 -11.69 2.79 -6.30
N PHE A 312 -11.06 2.41 -5.20
CA PHE A 312 -11.61 1.47 -4.23
C PHE A 312 -12.86 1.97 -3.50
N GLY A 313 -12.89 3.24 -3.11
CA GLY A 313 -13.99 3.82 -2.35
C GLY A 313 -13.83 3.68 -0.83
N LYS A 314 -12.66 4.03 -0.26
CA LYS A 314 -12.44 4.09 1.17
C LYS A 314 -12.40 5.54 1.65
N GLY A 315 -13.53 6.02 2.16
CA GLY A 315 -13.73 7.39 2.65
C GLY A 315 -13.81 7.50 4.19
N LEU A 316 -13.15 6.58 4.92
CA LEU A 316 -13.18 6.51 6.38
C LEU A 316 -11.82 6.89 6.97
N VAL A 317 -11.85 7.65 8.06
CA VAL A 317 -10.66 8.04 8.85
C VAL A 317 -10.57 7.16 10.07
N GLN A 318 -9.49 6.39 10.18
CA GLN A 318 -9.19 5.60 11.36
C GLN A 318 -8.21 6.35 12.28
N ARG A 319 -8.42 6.22 13.59
CA ARG A 319 -7.49 6.65 14.62
C ARG A 319 -6.97 5.43 15.37
N PRO A 320 -5.64 5.30 15.51
CA PRO A 320 -5.05 4.29 16.39
C PRO A 320 -5.32 4.65 17.85
N ILE A 321 -5.62 3.64 18.65
CA ILE A 321 -5.78 3.72 20.11
C ILE A 321 -4.91 2.62 20.68
N ASP A 322 -3.78 3.00 21.25
CA ASP A 322 -2.83 2.06 21.86
C ASP A 322 -3.42 1.50 23.16
N LEU A 323 -3.26 0.20 23.37
CA LEU A 323 -3.65 -0.51 24.57
C LEU A 323 -2.43 -0.78 25.47
N PRO A 324 -2.63 -1.02 26.78
CA PRO A 324 -1.52 -1.11 27.75
C PRO A 324 -0.53 -2.25 27.49
N ASP A 325 -0.95 -3.31 26.81
CA ASP A 325 -0.13 -4.49 26.45
C ASP A 325 0.66 -4.32 25.14
N GLY A 326 0.54 -3.15 24.49
CA GLY A 326 1.16 -2.85 23.20
C GLY A 326 0.32 -3.26 21.99
N SER A 327 -0.82 -3.86 22.19
CA SER A 327 -1.84 -4.06 21.14
C SER A 327 -2.53 -2.74 20.81
N MET A 328 -3.31 -2.70 19.72
CA MET A 328 -3.92 -1.47 19.23
C MET A 328 -5.31 -1.71 18.65
N ILE A 329 -6.22 -0.80 18.96
CA ILE A 329 -7.49 -0.68 18.23
C ILE A 329 -7.34 0.41 17.18
N ARG A 330 -7.60 0.09 15.92
CA ARG A 330 -7.77 1.06 14.85
C ARG A 330 -9.25 1.32 14.67
N LEU A 331 -9.73 2.48 15.13
CA LEU A 331 -11.16 2.79 15.18
C LEU A 331 -11.53 3.85 14.14
N THR A 332 -12.57 3.62 13.34
CA THR A 332 -13.18 4.63 12.48
C THR A 332 -13.84 5.72 13.30
N VAL A 333 -13.36 6.95 13.15
CA VAL A 333 -13.81 8.10 13.94
C VAL A 333 -14.47 9.21 13.12
N ALA A 334 -14.24 9.24 11.81
CA ALA A 334 -14.79 10.23 10.89
C ALA A 334 -14.89 9.68 9.46
N ARG A 335 -15.64 10.40 8.62
CA ARG A 335 -15.55 10.28 7.15
C ARG A 335 -14.71 11.42 6.62
N TYR A 336 -14.10 11.22 5.45
CA TYR A 336 -13.51 12.33 4.73
C TYR A 336 -14.29 12.62 3.44
N TYR A 337 -14.18 13.87 3.03
CA TYR A 337 -14.89 14.44 1.90
C TYR A 337 -13.91 15.19 1.02
N THR A 338 -14.08 15.07 -0.28
CA THR A 338 -13.31 15.80 -1.28
C THR A 338 -13.70 17.28 -1.28
N PRO A 339 -12.94 18.17 -1.95
CA PRO A 339 -13.28 19.59 -2.03
C PRO A 339 -14.70 19.89 -2.49
N ALA A 340 -15.23 19.14 -3.46
CA ALA A 340 -16.60 19.28 -3.94
C ALA A 340 -17.68 18.75 -2.97
N GLY A 341 -17.29 18.21 -1.81
CA GLY A 341 -18.20 17.70 -0.80
C GLY A 341 -18.58 16.22 -0.99
N ARG A 342 -17.91 15.50 -1.86
CA ARG A 342 -18.19 14.08 -2.12
C ARG A 342 -17.67 13.21 -0.96
N CYS A 343 -18.55 12.43 -0.33
CA CYS A 343 -18.14 11.25 0.42
C CYS A 343 -17.91 10.12 -0.58
N ILE A 344 -16.69 9.63 -0.69
CA ILE A 344 -16.35 8.58 -1.68
C ILE A 344 -16.51 7.16 -1.13
N GLN A 345 -16.87 7.03 0.17
CA GLN A 345 -17.03 5.74 0.81
C GLN A 345 -18.05 4.88 0.07
N LYS A 346 -17.63 3.68 -0.35
CA LYS A 346 -18.55 2.68 -0.89
C LYS A 346 -19.46 2.13 0.21
N PRO A 347 -20.69 1.70 -0.10
CA PRO A 347 -21.58 1.08 0.88
C PRO A 347 -20.95 -0.14 1.57
N TYR A 348 -21.28 -0.34 2.85
CA TYR A 348 -20.90 -1.52 3.61
C TYR A 348 -22.10 -2.00 4.46
N GLU A 349 -22.91 -2.84 3.87
CA GLU A 349 -24.05 -3.46 4.57
C GLU A 349 -23.59 -4.63 5.46
N SER A 350 -22.60 -5.41 4.98
CA SER A 350 -21.93 -6.46 5.73
C SER A 350 -20.45 -6.55 5.32
N ILE A 351 -19.64 -7.15 6.18
CA ILE A 351 -18.20 -7.35 5.92
C ILE A 351 -17.99 -8.27 4.70
N GLU A 352 -18.82 -9.30 4.56
CA GLU A 352 -18.76 -10.24 3.44
C GLU A 352 -18.97 -9.52 2.10
N LYS A 353 -20.08 -8.78 1.97
CA LYS A 353 -20.38 -7.98 0.76
C LYS A 353 -19.31 -6.93 0.47
N TYR A 354 -18.74 -6.34 1.52
CA TYR A 354 -17.68 -5.37 1.36
C TYR A 354 -16.40 -5.97 0.78
N ASN A 355 -16.05 -7.18 1.21
CA ASN A 355 -14.86 -7.89 0.74
C ASN A 355 -15.06 -8.45 -0.68
N GLU A 356 -16.29 -8.80 -1.05
CA GLU A 356 -16.66 -9.31 -2.37
C GLU A 356 -16.84 -8.20 -3.42
N ASP A 357 -16.88 -6.93 -3.04
CA ASP A 357 -17.16 -5.79 -3.93
C ASP A 357 -16.33 -5.79 -5.22
N LEU A 358 -15.03 -6.08 -5.15
CA LEU A 358 -14.18 -6.12 -6.34
C LEU A 358 -14.56 -7.25 -7.29
N ILE A 359 -14.95 -8.39 -6.75
CA ILE A 359 -15.44 -9.54 -7.54
C ILE A 359 -16.78 -9.17 -8.19
N ASP A 360 -17.67 -8.56 -7.43
CA ASP A 360 -18.96 -8.08 -7.91
C ASP A 360 -18.81 -7.05 -9.04
N ARG A 361 -17.90 -6.08 -8.86
CA ARG A 361 -17.57 -5.08 -9.89
C ARG A 361 -17.05 -5.73 -11.16
N TYR A 362 -16.17 -6.72 -11.03
CA TYR A 362 -15.67 -7.48 -12.17
C TYR A 362 -16.80 -8.23 -12.88
N ASN A 363 -17.65 -8.96 -12.14
CA ASN A 363 -18.76 -9.73 -12.68
C ASN A 363 -19.82 -8.85 -13.35
N LYS A 364 -20.02 -7.61 -12.87
CA LYS A 364 -20.91 -6.61 -13.49
C LYS A 364 -20.30 -5.92 -14.72
N GLY A 365 -19.06 -6.21 -15.06
CA GLY A 365 -18.37 -5.61 -16.20
C GLY A 365 -17.79 -4.23 -15.96
N GLU A 366 -17.79 -3.71 -14.73
CA GLU A 366 -17.31 -2.36 -14.40
C GLU A 366 -15.81 -2.16 -14.69
N MET A 367 -15.04 -3.24 -14.74
CA MET A 367 -13.61 -3.16 -15.09
C MET A 367 -13.36 -3.21 -16.60
N MET A 368 -14.37 -3.55 -17.39
CA MET A 368 -14.31 -3.73 -18.85
C MET A 368 -14.95 -2.57 -19.61
N SER A 369 -15.96 -1.93 -19.03
CA SER A 369 -16.70 -0.86 -19.69
C SER A 369 -17.15 0.21 -18.71
N GLU A 370 -16.94 1.48 -19.10
CA GLU A 370 -17.45 2.64 -18.37
C GLU A 370 -18.98 2.63 -18.28
N ASP A 371 -19.67 2.16 -19.32
CA ASP A 371 -21.13 2.10 -19.39
C ASP A 371 -21.75 1.15 -18.36
N SER A 372 -20.96 0.25 -17.77
CA SER A 372 -21.41 -0.64 -16.69
C SER A 372 -21.42 0.04 -15.31
N ILE A 373 -20.93 1.29 -15.21
CA ILE A 373 -20.80 2.02 -13.95
C ILE A 373 -21.93 3.03 -13.82
N HIS A 374 -22.82 2.81 -12.85
CA HIS A 374 -23.97 3.68 -12.64
C HIS A 374 -23.94 4.32 -11.25
N PHE A 375 -24.16 5.62 -11.21
CA PHE A 375 -24.29 6.38 -9.96
C PHE A 375 -25.68 7.03 -9.88
N PRO A 376 -26.34 7.02 -8.71
CA PRO A 376 -27.56 7.77 -8.49
C PRO A 376 -27.37 9.28 -8.70
N ASP A 377 -28.38 9.96 -9.18
CA ASP A 377 -28.34 11.42 -9.38
C ASP A 377 -28.06 12.20 -8.09
N SER A 378 -28.46 11.66 -6.94
CA SER A 378 -28.18 12.23 -5.61
C SER A 378 -26.69 12.24 -5.24
N LEU A 379 -25.86 11.50 -5.96
CA LEU A 379 -24.41 11.43 -5.76
C LEU A 379 -23.61 12.22 -6.80
N LYS A 380 -24.29 13.06 -7.61
CA LYS A 380 -23.66 13.97 -8.57
C LYS A 380 -23.22 15.26 -7.88
N PHE A 381 -22.01 15.67 -8.11
CA PHE A 381 -21.39 16.90 -7.65
C PHE A 381 -20.76 17.68 -8.82
N LYS A 382 -20.30 18.89 -8.55
CA LYS A 382 -19.65 19.73 -9.56
C LYS A 382 -18.23 20.09 -9.13
N THR A 383 -17.30 20.03 -10.08
CA THR A 383 -15.94 20.54 -9.88
C THR A 383 -15.93 22.06 -9.75
N HIS A 384 -14.89 22.61 -9.10
CA HIS A 384 -14.86 24.03 -8.71
C HIS A 384 -14.60 25.00 -9.85
N ARG A 385 -13.75 24.65 -10.83
CA ARG A 385 -13.35 25.59 -11.89
C ARG A 385 -14.21 25.43 -13.15
N LEU A 386 -14.43 24.20 -13.59
CA LEU A 386 -15.10 23.91 -14.87
C LEU A 386 -16.54 23.39 -14.71
N ALA A 387 -17.02 23.24 -13.47
CA ALA A 387 -18.35 22.74 -13.16
C ALA A 387 -18.68 21.37 -13.84
N ARG A 388 -17.65 20.52 -14.03
CA ARG A 388 -17.82 19.16 -14.55
C ARG A 388 -18.59 18.29 -13.57
N THR A 389 -19.29 17.29 -14.06
CA THR A 389 -19.96 16.31 -13.19
C THR A 389 -18.94 15.30 -12.67
N VAL A 390 -18.93 15.11 -11.34
CA VAL A 390 -18.17 14.08 -10.64
C VAL A 390 -19.08 13.36 -9.65
N TYR A 391 -18.69 12.16 -9.21
CA TYR A 391 -19.56 11.28 -8.45
C TYR A 391 -18.98 10.97 -7.06
N GLY A 392 -19.86 10.77 -6.08
CA GLY A 392 -19.54 10.27 -4.74
C GLY A 392 -20.08 8.85 -4.53
N GLY A 393 -19.90 8.32 -3.30
CA GLY A 393 -20.54 7.06 -2.87
C GLY A 393 -19.92 5.76 -3.37
N GLY A 394 -18.75 5.79 -4.01
CA GLY A 394 -18.16 4.55 -4.53
C GLY A 394 -16.78 4.70 -5.15
N GLY A 395 -15.92 5.52 -4.54
CA GLY A 395 -14.58 5.82 -5.05
C GLY A 395 -14.56 7.00 -6.02
N ILE A 396 -13.40 7.24 -6.61
CA ILE A 396 -13.17 8.27 -7.62
C ILE A 396 -13.31 7.65 -9.01
N MET A 397 -14.27 8.15 -9.78
CA MET A 397 -14.40 7.79 -11.18
C MET A 397 -13.37 8.54 -12.02
N PRO A 398 -12.54 7.89 -12.85
CA PRO A 398 -11.54 8.57 -13.67
C PRO A 398 -12.21 9.45 -14.74
N ASP A 399 -11.50 10.48 -15.21
CA ASP A 399 -11.95 11.31 -16.33
C ASP A 399 -11.82 10.56 -17.67
N TYR A 400 -10.85 9.66 -17.75
CA TYR A 400 -10.64 8.75 -18.89
C TYR A 400 -10.56 7.32 -18.37
N PHE A 401 -11.58 6.56 -18.68
CA PHE A 401 -11.64 5.15 -18.33
C PHE A 401 -10.68 4.34 -19.22
N VAL A 402 -9.94 3.41 -18.60
CA VAL A 402 -9.08 2.45 -19.28
C VAL A 402 -9.48 1.05 -18.82
N PRO A 403 -10.09 0.23 -19.70
CA PRO A 403 -10.50 -1.12 -19.32
C PRO A 403 -9.30 -1.99 -18.95
N ILE A 404 -9.54 -3.04 -18.16
CA ILE A 404 -8.52 -4.06 -17.91
C ILE A 404 -8.32 -4.90 -19.18
N ASP A 405 -7.08 -5.03 -19.63
CA ASP A 405 -6.74 -5.98 -20.68
C ASP A 405 -6.71 -7.40 -20.11
N THR A 406 -7.65 -8.23 -20.52
CA THR A 406 -7.70 -9.65 -20.14
C THR A 406 -7.09 -10.57 -21.19
N THR A 407 -6.68 -10.05 -22.34
CA THR A 407 -6.24 -10.87 -23.48
C THR A 407 -4.90 -11.55 -23.21
N LEU A 408 -3.97 -10.86 -22.54
CA LEU A 408 -2.65 -11.37 -22.19
C LEU A 408 -2.62 -12.11 -20.84
N TYR A 409 -3.60 -11.88 -19.97
CA TYR A 409 -3.68 -12.45 -18.62
C TYR A 409 -4.44 -13.79 -18.62
N THR A 410 -3.93 -14.79 -19.35
CA THR A 410 -4.55 -16.12 -19.45
C THR A 410 -4.54 -16.86 -18.12
N LYS A 411 -5.31 -17.95 -18.01
CA LYS A 411 -5.30 -18.82 -16.83
C LYS A 411 -3.91 -19.41 -16.58
N TYR A 412 -3.24 -19.84 -17.65
CA TYR A 412 -1.86 -20.37 -17.58
C TYR A 412 -0.89 -19.33 -17.02
N HIS A 413 -0.94 -18.08 -17.51
CA HIS A 413 -0.13 -16.98 -16.99
C HIS A 413 -0.36 -16.75 -15.49
N ARG A 414 -1.63 -16.69 -15.07
CA ARG A 414 -1.97 -16.51 -13.64
C ARG A 414 -1.41 -17.63 -12.79
N GLN A 415 -1.54 -18.88 -13.21
CA GLN A 415 -1.00 -20.03 -12.48
C GLN A 415 0.52 -20.00 -12.36
N LEU A 416 1.25 -19.62 -13.42
CA LEU A 416 2.71 -19.44 -13.37
C LEU A 416 3.12 -18.37 -12.34
N ARG A 417 2.38 -17.27 -12.29
CA ARG A 417 2.62 -16.19 -11.33
C ARG A 417 2.27 -16.61 -9.91
N ASP A 418 1.07 -17.11 -9.68
CA ASP A 418 0.50 -17.39 -8.36
C ASP A 418 1.24 -18.54 -7.66
N LYS A 419 1.73 -19.52 -8.43
CA LYS A 419 2.60 -20.58 -7.91
C LYS A 419 4.07 -20.18 -7.81
N GLY A 420 4.45 -18.98 -8.25
CA GLY A 420 5.81 -18.47 -8.16
C GLY A 420 6.79 -19.02 -9.22
N ALA A 421 6.31 -19.71 -10.25
CA ALA A 421 7.16 -20.29 -11.29
C ALA A 421 7.95 -19.24 -12.05
N LEU A 422 7.35 -18.08 -12.34
CA LEU A 422 8.02 -16.95 -12.99
C LEU A 422 9.20 -16.43 -12.16
N MET A 423 9.01 -16.32 -10.85
CA MET A 423 10.06 -15.90 -9.92
C MET A 423 11.17 -16.93 -9.81
N LYS A 424 10.83 -18.22 -9.67
CA LYS A 424 11.82 -19.30 -9.58
C LYS A 424 12.65 -19.40 -10.87
N ALA A 425 12.02 -19.33 -12.03
CA ALA A 425 12.72 -19.39 -13.31
C ALA A 425 13.67 -18.19 -13.51
N HIS A 426 13.21 -16.96 -13.22
CA HIS A 426 14.05 -15.79 -13.37
C HIS A 426 15.28 -15.82 -12.43
N PHE A 427 15.13 -16.32 -11.18
CA PHE A 427 16.26 -16.47 -10.25
C PHE A 427 17.33 -17.42 -10.77
N HIS A 428 16.94 -18.51 -11.41
CA HIS A 428 17.87 -19.43 -12.02
C HIS A 428 18.82 -18.71 -13.01
N PHE A 429 18.27 -17.81 -13.81
CA PHE A 429 19.06 -17.06 -14.81
C PHE A 429 19.87 -15.93 -14.20
N ILE A 430 19.28 -15.13 -13.30
CA ILE A 430 20.02 -14.01 -12.70
C ILE A 430 21.20 -14.50 -11.86
N ASP A 431 21.04 -15.61 -11.12
CA ASP A 431 22.12 -16.23 -10.35
C ASP A 431 23.26 -16.75 -11.26
N ALA A 432 22.91 -17.29 -12.42
CA ALA A 432 23.91 -17.80 -13.38
C ALA A 432 24.64 -16.69 -14.14
N HIS A 433 23.92 -15.64 -14.56
CA HIS A 433 24.41 -14.71 -15.59
C HIS A 433 24.58 -13.26 -15.09
N ARG A 434 24.30 -12.94 -13.83
CA ARG A 434 24.39 -11.57 -13.29
C ARG A 434 25.69 -10.87 -13.68
N LYS A 435 26.82 -11.53 -13.45
CA LYS A 435 28.15 -10.96 -13.70
C LYS A 435 28.42 -10.75 -15.20
N GLU A 436 27.99 -11.68 -16.02
CA GLU A 436 28.05 -11.60 -17.46
C GLU A 436 27.22 -10.44 -18.01
N TRP A 437 25.96 -10.35 -17.58
CA TRP A 437 25.03 -9.30 -18.04
C TRP A 437 25.45 -7.90 -17.62
N LEU A 438 25.91 -7.71 -16.37
CA LEU A 438 26.50 -6.43 -15.93
C LEU A 438 27.81 -6.10 -16.70
N GLY A 439 28.55 -7.11 -17.16
CA GLY A 439 29.68 -6.95 -18.03
C GLY A 439 29.30 -6.52 -19.46
N LYS A 440 28.22 -7.10 -19.98
CA LYS A 440 27.73 -6.89 -21.36
C LYS A 440 26.90 -5.59 -21.49
N TYR A 441 26.08 -5.27 -20.52
CA TYR A 441 25.23 -4.07 -20.51
C TYR A 441 25.74 -3.09 -19.46
N LYS A 442 26.49 -2.09 -19.87
CA LYS A 442 27.12 -1.12 -18.96
C LYS A 442 26.11 -0.14 -18.35
N THR A 443 25.00 0.08 -19.04
CA THR A 443 23.93 0.96 -18.61
C THR A 443 22.57 0.27 -18.75
N PHE A 444 21.60 0.70 -17.92
CA PHE A 444 20.23 0.22 -18.07
C PHE A 444 19.67 0.50 -19.49
N ASN A 445 19.99 1.64 -20.10
CA ASN A 445 19.50 1.96 -21.45
C ASN A 445 20.00 0.98 -22.51
N GLU A 446 21.24 0.49 -22.40
CA GLU A 446 21.76 -0.59 -23.27
C GLU A 446 20.99 -1.89 -23.04
N PHE A 447 20.75 -2.26 -21.79
CA PHE A 447 19.96 -3.43 -21.45
C PHE A 447 18.52 -3.29 -21.97
N TYR A 448 17.85 -2.17 -21.68
CA TYR A 448 16.48 -1.94 -22.10
C TYR A 448 16.29 -2.10 -23.62
N LYS A 449 17.23 -1.57 -24.42
CA LYS A 449 17.17 -1.62 -25.90
C LYS A 449 17.58 -2.96 -26.48
N ARG A 450 18.51 -3.71 -25.86
CA ARG A 450 19.21 -4.83 -26.49
C ARG A 450 19.02 -6.18 -25.81
N PHE A 451 18.54 -6.20 -24.55
CA PHE A 451 18.28 -7.45 -23.86
C PHE A 451 16.99 -8.07 -24.36
N GLU A 452 17.07 -9.32 -24.76
CA GLU A 452 15.90 -10.12 -25.13
C GLU A 452 15.84 -11.40 -24.29
N VAL A 453 14.63 -11.76 -23.86
CA VAL A 453 14.38 -13.04 -23.19
C VAL A 453 14.46 -14.14 -24.25
N THR A 454 15.45 -15.03 -24.11
CA THR A 454 15.73 -16.08 -25.06
C THR A 454 14.70 -17.21 -25.04
N PRO A 455 14.60 -18.02 -26.11
CA PRO A 455 13.76 -19.23 -26.10
C PRO A 455 14.11 -20.19 -24.95
N ASP A 456 15.39 -20.34 -24.59
CA ASP A 456 15.85 -21.20 -23.50
C ASP A 456 15.32 -20.72 -22.12
N MET A 457 15.28 -19.40 -21.92
CA MET A 457 14.70 -18.83 -20.71
C MET A 457 13.21 -19.13 -20.58
N LEU A 458 12.49 -19.09 -21.70
CA LEU A 458 11.06 -19.42 -21.74
C LEU A 458 10.82 -20.92 -21.58
N ALA A 459 11.66 -21.75 -22.18
CA ALA A 459 11.60 -23.21 -22.00
C ALA A 459 11.82 -23.59 -20.53
N GLN A 460 12.78 -22.94 -19.85
CA GLN A 460 13.01 -23.11 -18.43
C GLN A 460 11.81 -22.66 -17.58
N LEU A 461 11.16 -21.54 -17.95
CA LEU A 461 9.93 -21.09 -17.25
C LEU A 461 8.81 -22.14 -17.37
N VAL A 462 8.62 -22.72 -18.57
CA VAL A 462 7.63 -23.79 -18.80
C VAL A 462 7.99 -25.03 -17.99
N ALA A 463 9.25 -25.45 -17.98
CA ALA A 463 9.73 -26.59 -17.20
C ALA A 463 9.49 -26.37 -15.68
N THR A 464 9.89 -25.20 -15.18
CA THR A 464 9.64 -24.80 -13.77
C THR A 464 8.15 -24.80 -13.44
N GLY A 465 7.31 -24.29 -14.34
CA GLY A 465 5.86 -24.34 -14.18
C GLY A 465 5.33 -25.76 -14.02
N LYS A 466 5.77 -26.69 -14.86
CA LYS A 466 5.40 -28.11 -14.79
C LYS A 466 5.84 -28.75 -13.46
N GLU A 467 7.08 -28.50 -13.02
CA GLU A 467 7.59 -28.97 -11.72
C GLU A 467 6.71 -28.49 -10.56
N MET A 468 6.17 -27.27 -10.67
CA MET A 468 5.30 -26.66 -9.65
C MET A 468 3.80 -27.00 -9.86
N GLY A 469 3.50 -27.95 -10.75
CA GLY A 469 2.15 -28.44 -11.00
C GLY A 469 1.27 -27.46 -11.79
N VAL A 470 1.86 -26.63 -12.65
CA VAL A 470 1.12 -25.84 -13.64
C VAL A 470 0.98 -26.67 -14.91
N GLU A 471 -0.24 -26.99 -15.28
CA GLU A 471 -0.53 -27.71 -16.51
C GLU A 471 -0.29 -26.80 -17.73
N TYR A 472 0.52 -27.29 -18.68
CA TYR A 472 0.86 -26.53 -19.87
C TYR A 472 -0.30 -26.43 -20.86
N ASN A 473 -0.58 -25.24 -21.34
CA ASN A 473 -1.59 -24.99 -22.39
C ASN A 473 -0.95 -24.10 -23.47
N GLU A 474 -0.75 -24.67 -24.66
CA GLU A 474 -0.08 -24.01 -25.77
C GLU A 474 -0.79 -22.71 -26.20
N GLU A 475 -2.11 -22.74 -26.37
CA GLU A 475 -2.87 -21.57 -26.84
C GLU A 475 -2.77 -20.41 -25.82
N GLU A 476 -2.96 -20.72 -24.54
CA GLU A 476 -2.85 -19.72 -23.47
C GLU A 476 -1.42 -19.21 -23.29
N TYR A 477 -0.42 -20.08 -23.47
CA TYR A 477 0.99 -19.71 -23.43
C TYR A 477 1.33 -18.73 -24.54
N GLN A 478 0.92 -19.03 -25.79
CA GLN A 478 1.20 -18.15 -26.93
C GLN A 478 0.54 -16.78 -26.77
N LYS A 479 -0.69 -16.73 -26.26
CA LYS A 479 -1.36 -15.46 -25.92
C LYS A 479 -0.62 -14.66 -24.85
N ALA A 480 -0.13 -15.34 -23.79
CA ALA A 480 0.58 -14.68 -22.67
C ALA A 480 2.06 -14.39 -22.97
N LEU A 481 2.63 -14.95 -24.02
CA LEU A 481 4.07 -14.89 -24.30
C LEU A 481 4.65 -13.47 -24.32
N PRO A 482 4.02 -12.44 -24.92
CA PRO A 482 4.54 -11.07 -24.87
C PRO A 482 4.67 -10.56 -23.43
N LEU A 483 3.66 -10.82 -22.59
CA LEU A 483 3.63 -10.41 -21.19
C LEU A 483 4.67 -11.17 -20.35
N LEU A 484 4.80 -12.49 -20.57
CA LEU A 484 5.80 -13.32 -19.87
C LEU A 484 7.23 -12.86 -20.18
N ARG A 485 7.52 -12.53 -21.45
CA ARG A 485 8.82 -11.95 -21.86
C ARG A 485 9.08 -10.62 -21.16
N LEU A 486 8.10 -9.73 -21.16
CA LEU A 486 8.22 -8.42 -20.53
C LEU A 486 8.44 -8.52 -19.03
N GLN A 487 7.65 -9.35 -18.36
CA GLN A 487 7.77 -9.58 -16.91
C GLN A 487 9.13 -10.17 -16.53
N MET A 488 9.61 -11.17 -17.27
CA MET A 488 10.93 -11.75 -17.02
C MET A 488 12.04 -10.71 -17.22
N LYS A 489 11.99 -9.92 -18.30
CA LYS A 489 12.92 -8.82 -18.53
C LYS A 489 12.87 -7.78 -17.43
N ALA A 490 11.68 -7.40 -16.95
CA ALA A 490 11.50 -6.45 -15.85
C ALA A 490 12.09 -6.97 -14.53
N LEU A 491 11.87 -8.25 -14.21
CA LEU A 491 12.44 -8.88 -13.01
C LEU A 491 13.97 -8.91 -13.07
N ILE A 492 14.56 -9.21 -14.23
CA ILE A 492 16.00 -9.18 -14.43
C ILE A 492 16.54 -7.75 -14.30
N ALA A 493 15.84 -6.76 -14.87
CA ALA A 493 16.20 -5.35 -14.73
C ALA A 493 16.21 -4.92 -13.25
N ARG A 494 15.19 -5.32 -12.48
CA ARG A 494 15.12 -5.07 -11.02
C ARG A 494 16.37 -5.61 -10.31
N ASP A 495 16.74 -6.85 -10.60
CA ASP A 495 17.80 -7.53 -9.86
C ASP A 495 19.20 -7.10 -10.31
N LEU A 496 19.35 -6.57 -11.52
CA LEU A 496 20.61 -5.98 -12.01
C LEU A 496 20.79 -4.53 -11.51
N TRP A 497 19.71 -3.77 -11.36
CA TRP A 497 19.69 -2.36 -10.96
C TRP A 497 18.77 -2.13 -9.76
N ASP A 498 17.49 -1.72 -10.00
CA ASP A 498 16.55 -1.44 -8.91
C ASP A 498 15.08 -1.46 -9.40
N MET A 499 14.14 -1.16 -8.48
CA MET A 499 12.71 -1.06 -8.78
C MET A 499 12.39 0.01 -9.84
N ASN A 500 13.18 1.07 -9.92
CA ASN A 500 13.02 2.09 -10.94
C ASN A 500 13.13 1.49 -12.36
N GLU A 501 14.10 0.63 -12.60
CA GLU A 501 14.32 -0.05 -13.87
C GLU A 501 13.29 -1.15 -14.13
N TYR A 502 12.80 -1.81 -13.08
CA TYR A 502 11.65 -2.71 -13.18
C TYR A 502 10.43 -2.00 -13.77
N TYR A 503 10.05 -0.86 -13.17
CA TYR A 503 8.90 -0.11 -13.64
C TYR A 503 9.12 0.51 -15.01
N HIS A 504 10.33 0.90 -15.34
CA HIS A 504 10.65 1.39 -16.69
C HIS A 504 10.35 0.32 -17.75
N VAL A 505 10.65 -0.95 -17.46
CA VAL A 505 10.37 -2.06 -18.39
C VAL A 505 8.89 -2.46 -18.38
N ILE A 506 8.30 -2.72 -17.19
CA ILE A 506 6.96 -3.27 -17.11
C ILE A 506 5.87 -2.30 -17.58
N ASN A 507 6.14 -1.01 -17.51
CA ASN A 507 5.24 0.05 -17.95
C ASN A 507 5.01 0.08 -19.47
N ASP A 508 5.81 -0.62 -20.27
CA ASP A 508 5.55 -0.82 -21.69
C ASP A 508 4.20 -1.54 -21.95
N ALA A 509 3.73 -2.35 -20.99
CA ALA A 509 2.44 -3.01 -21.04
C ALA A 509 1.33 -2.27 -20.26
N ASN A 510 1.62 -1.14 -19.63
CA ASN A 510 0.61 -0.43 -18.82
C ASN A 510 -0.27 0.46 -19.71
N GLU A 511 -1.52 0.05 -19.89
CA GLU A 511 -2.47 0.76 -20.76
C GLU A 511 -2.86 2.13 -20.24
N SER A 512 -2.95 2.32 -18.91
CA SER A 512 -3.22 3.63 -18.32
C SER A 512 -2.09 4.61 -18.60
N ILE A 513 -0.84 4.16 -18.58
CA ILE A 513 0.32 4.98 -18.97
C ILE A 513 0.27 5.32 -20.45
N ARG A 514 0.00 4.33 -21.31
CA ARG A 514 -0.14 4.54 -22.75
C ARG A 514 -1.21 5.59 -23.05
N LYS A 515 -2.37 5.46 -22.37
CA LYS A 515 -3.46 6.44 -22.51
C LYS A 515 -3.06 7.83 -21.99
N ALA A 516 -2.38 7.92 -20.86
CA ALA A 516 -1.90 9.19 -20.33
C ALA A 516 -0.90 9.87 -21.26
N LEU A 517 0.00 9.13 -21.89
CA LEU A 517 0.95 9.65 -22.89
C LEU A 517 0.23 10.15 -24.15
N GLU A 518 -0.76 9.39 -24.66
CA GLU A 518 -1.62 9.80 -25.79
C GLU A 518 -2.34 11.13 -25.49
N LEU A 519 -2.89 11.28 -24.29
CA LEU A 519 -3.58 12.50 -23.87
C LEU A 519 -2.62 13.68 -23.72
N LEU A 520 -1.40 13.46 -23.21
CA LEU A 520 -0.37 14.51 -23.10
C LEU A 520 0.20 14.94 -24.46
N GLU A 521 0.01 14.20 -25.52
CA GLU A 521 0.37 14.63 -26.88
C GLU A 521 -0.66 15.60 -27.49
N GLN A 522 -1.87 15.69 -26.94
CA GLN A 522 -2.87 16.60 -27.41
C GLN A 522 -2.52 18.04 -27.00
N PRO A 523 -2.62 19.03 -27.91
CA PRO A 523 -2.25 20.40 -27.62
C PRO A 523 -3.22 21.12 -26.65
N ASP A 524 -4.50 20.74 -26.70
CA ASP A 524 -5.57 21.31 -25.87
C ASP A 524 -5.81 20.47 -24.62
N PHE A 525 -5.02 20.72 -23.57
CA PHE A 525 -5.15 20.03 -22.30
C PHE A 525 -6.41 20.41 -21.52
N GLU A 526 -6.88 21.66 -21.60
CA GLU A 526 -8.12 22.07 -20.95
C GLU A 526 -9.32 21.43 -21.63
N GLY A 527 -9.30 21.29 -22.94
CA GLY A 527 -10.32 20.56 -23.69
C GLY A 527 -10.44 19.11 -23.30
N LEU A 528 -9.35 18.47 -22.82
CA LEU A 528 -9.42 17.11 -22.27
C LEU A 528 -10.30 17.05 -21.02
N LEU A 529 -10.27 18.07 -20.17
CA LEU A 529 -11.12 18.15 -18.98
C LEU A 529 -12.60 18.41 -19.34
N LEU A 530 -12.87 19.08 -20.47
CA LEU A 530 -14.21 19.46 -20.92
C LEU A 530 -14.91 18.38 -21.74
N LYS A 531 -14.24 17.34 -22.21
CA LYS A 531 -14.89 16.25 -22.94
C LYS A 531 -16.01 15.66 -22.10
N LYS A 532 -17.23 15.79 -22.61
CA LYS A 532 -18.44 15.24 -21.98
C LYS A 532 -18.33 13.72 -21.85
N ARG A 533 -18.61 13.24 -20.66
CA ARG A 533 -19.08 11.88 -20.45
C ARG A 533 -20.46 11.70 -20.98
#